data_d3a414b5f08747d6d000d269c7ace90e
#
_entry.id   d3a414b5f08747d6d000d269c7ace90e
#
_cell.length_a   1.000
_cell.length_b   1.000
_cell.length_c   1.000
_cell.angle_alpha   90.00
_cell.angle_beta   90.00
_cell.angle_gamma   90.00
#
_symmetry.space_group_name_H-M   'P 1'
#
loop_
_entity.id
_entity.type
_entity.pdbx_description
1 polymer ?
#
loop_
_entity_poly.entity_id
_entity_poly.type
_entity_poly.pdbx_seq_one_letter_code
_entity_poly.pdbx_strand_id
1 'polypeptide(L)'
;MRPSPWFLAFVPFYRLGFLIHSAAIRTFGQRQPAVLPTLVVGNLTAGGSGKTPMVMYLAKTLSTHRSLAVLSRGYGRKKSGIREVFTQSNPQHVGDEALEIKRALPQIPVVVGENRRAAVAWIQKTMPQVQWILLDDGLQHHALKPDLSICLLSFPALNAPNKYVLPAGPWRQPLSDRRHFTLSMLTKHPADFPCPQGWDACFYEEMGPLQDVRTGQEIPLTPTGLLLTGLAEAQSLVAFLPDWEHVELNDHAFLNPKDIEALSKRAGGRCIATTAKDLARLGNNLQLLPHLAVLPLSIKPLFPSETNLNQILLNHVERIERSRGISAPRME
;
A
#
# COMPACT_ATOMS: atom_id res chain seq x y z
N MET A 1 1.96 -9.80 22.34
CA MET A 1 1.76 -11.21 22.80
C MET A 1 3.05 -11.99 22.63
N ARG A 2 3.41 -12.85 23.57
CA ARG A 2 4.50 -13.82 23.38
C ARG A 2 3.97 -14.92 22.45
N PRO A 3 4.74 -15.34 21.42
CA PRO A 3 4.30 -16.41 20.54
C PRO A 3 4.15 -17.71 21.35
N SER A 4 3.16 -18.53 20.98
CA SER A 4 3.04 -19.86 21.56
C SER A 4 4.31 -20.67 21.29
N PRO A 5 4.86 -21.43 22.27
CA PRO A 5 6.05 -22.26 22.11
C PRO A 5 6.01 -23.17 20.86
N TRP A 6 4.82 -23.67 20.55
CA TRP A 6 4.58 -24.51 19.37
C TRP A 6 4.91 -23.79 18.05
N PHE A 7 4.58 -22.51 17.91
CA PHE A 7 4.91 -21.75 16.70
C PHE A 7 6.42 -21.49 16.58
N LEU A 8 7.13 -21.36 17.70
CA LEU A 8 8.59 -21.21 17.68
C LEU A 8 9.29 -22.45 17.11
N ALA A 9 8.77 -23.64 17.38
CA ALA A 9 9.32 -24.89 16.84
C ALA A 9 9.21 -24.97 15.30
N PHE A 10 8.25 -24.29 14.69
CA PHE A 10 8.07 -24.28 13.23
C PHE A 10 8.90 -23.21 12.51
N VAL A 11 9.49 -22.23 13.22
CA VAL A 11 10.31 -21.17 12.63
C VAL A 11 11.51 -21.70 11.81
N PRO A 12 12.27 -22.71 12.30
CA PRO A 12 13.38 -23.27 11.50
C PRO A 12 12.92 -23.89 10.18
N PHE A 13 11.79 -24.60 10.19
CA PHE A 13 11.20 -25.20 8.99
C PHE A 13 10.74 -24.16 7.99
N TYR A 14 10.08 -23.11 8.46
CA TYR A 14 9.68 -21.98 7.62
C TYR A 14 10.91 -21.31 7.00
N ARG A 15 11.96 -21.03 7.79
CA ARG A 15 13.20 -20.43 7.31
C ARG A 15 13.90 -21.33 6.28
N LEU A 16 13.97 -22.63 6.55
CA LEU A 16 14.55 -23.60 5.61
C LEU A 16 13.75 -23.64 4.30
N GLY A 17 12.43 -23.74 4.38
CA GLY A 17 11.55 -23.69 3.22
C GLY A 17 11.70 -22.38 2.43
N PHE A 18 11.80 -21.25 3.12
CA PHE A 18 12.05 -19.95 2.50
C PHE A 18 13.43 -19.87 1.84
N LEU A 19 14.47 -20.40 2.48
CA LEU A 19 15.84 -20.44 1.92
C LEU A 19 15.91 -21.35 0.69
N ILE A 20 15.33 -22.56 0.77
CA ILE A 20 15.26 -23.49 -0.37
C ILE A 20 14.49 -22.85 -1.53
N HIS A 21 13.34 -22.26 -1.26
CA HIS A 21 12.52 -21.57 -2.25
C HIS A 21 13.28 -20.39 -2.88
N SER A 22 13.94 -19.57 -2.06
CA SER A 22 14.76 -18.45 -2.52
C SER A 22 15.99 -18.90 -3.32
N ALA A 23 16.64 -19.99 -2.90
CA ALA A 23 17.75 -20.58 -3.63
C ALA A 23 17.30 -21.18 -4.97
N ALA A 24 16.21 -21.95 -4.96
CA ALA A 24 15.63 -22.50 -6.19
C ALA A 24 15.29 -21.41 -7.21
N ILE A 25 14.74 -20.29 -6.75
CA ILE A 25 14.43 -19.14 -7.61
C ILE A 25 15.70 -18.46 -8.12
N ARG A 26 16.75 -18.35 -7.30
CA ARG A 26 18.02 -17.76 -7.74
C ARG A 26 18.72 -18.66 -8.78
N THR A 27 18.62 -19.97 -8.62
CA THR A 27 19.34 -20.97 -9.45
C THR A 27 18.54 -21.35 -10.69
N PHE A 28 17.23 -21.56 -10.57
CA PHE A 28 16.37 -22.07 -11.63
C PHE A 28 15.38 -21.03 -12.15
N GLY A 29 15.08 -19.98 -11.36
CA GLY A 29 14.21 -18.90 -11.76
C GLY A 29 14.96 -17.93 -12.67
N GLN A 30 14.70 -17.99 -13.96
CA GLN A 30 15.13 -16.94 -14.88
C GLN A 30 14.36 -15.67 -14.56
N ARG A 31 14.84 -14.91 -13.55
CA ARG A 31 14.37 -13.56 -13.31
C ARG A 31 14.78 -12.70 -14.52
N GLN A 32 13.86 -12.47 -15.41
CA GLN A 32 14.12 -11.59 -16.54
C GLN A 32 13.60 -10.18 -16.22
N PRO A 33 14.32 -9.15 -16.65
CA PRO A 33 13.79 -7.79 -16.59
C PRO A 33 12.48 -7.73 -17.37
N ALA A 34 11.55 -6.90 -16.93
CA ALA A 34 10.35 -6.61 -17.70
C ALA A 34 10.70 -5.80 -18.94
N VAL A 35 9.80 -5.80 -19.92
CA VAL A 35 9.93 -4.99 -21.14
C VAL A 35 9.94 -3.49 -20.85
N LEU A 36 9.20 -3.06 -19.82
CA LEU A 36 9.24 -1.69 -19.29
C LEU A 36 10.03 -1.67 -17.96
N PRO A 37 10.69 -0.55 -17.64
CA PRO A 37 11.29 -0.34 -16.33
C PRO A 37 10.27 -0.51 -15.20
N THR A 38 10.71 -1.13 -14.12
CA THR A 38 9.83 -1.46 -12.99
C THR A 38 10.41 -0.99 -11.67
N LEU A 39 9.57 -0.30 -10.89
CA LEU A 39 9.80 0.03 -9.51
C LEU A 39 8.87 -0.84 -8.65
N VAL A 40 9.39 -1.54 -7.66
CA VAL A 40 8.59 -2.36 -6.75
C VAL A 40 8.61 -1.80 -5.35
N VAL A 41 7.43 -1.74 -4.75
CA VAL A 41 7.25 -1.46 -3.32
C VAL A 41 6.86 -2.76 -2.62
N GLY A 42 7.55 -3.07 -1.54
CA GLY A 42 7.22 -4.22 -0.74
C GLY A 42 7.68 -4.09 0.70
N ASN A 43 7.46 -5.11 1.51
CA ASN A 43 7.72 -5.05 2.94
C ASN A 43 8.28 -6.36 3.51
N LEU A 44 8.92 -6.27 4.67
CA LEU A 44 9.48 -7.40 5.40
C LEU A 44 8.49 -8.05 6.37
N THR A 45 7.36 -7.39 6.66
CA THR A 45 6.36 -7.85 7.64
C THR A 45 5.02 -8.14 6.97
N ALA A 46 4.23 -9.03 7.53
CA ALA A 46 2.83 -9.19 7.18
C ALA A 46 2.01 -8.07 7.84
N GLY A 47 1.02 -7.52 7.12
CA GLY A 47 0.13 -6.47 7.63
C GLY A 47 0.62 -5.03 7.42
N GLY A 48 -0.21 -4.08 7.71
CA GLY A 48 -0.21 -2.62 7.73
C GLY A 48 1.12 -1.82 7.66
N SER A 49 1.97 -2.13 6.70
CA SER A 49 3.26 -1.43 6.52
C SER A 49 3.16 -0.15 5.69
N GLY A 50 1.96 0.32 5.36
CA GLY A 50 1.78 1.55 4.57
C GLY A 50 2.14 1.42 3.09
N LYS A 51 2.04 0.22 2.49
CA LYS A 51 2.35 0.01 1.05
C LYS A 51 1.47 0.86 0.14
N THR A 52 0.16 0.78 0.28
CA THR A 52 -0.78 1.49 -0.59
C THR A 52 -0.59 3.01 -0.54
N PRO A 53 -0.49 3.67 0.64
CA PRO A 53 -0.12 5.07 0.72
C PRO A 53 1.23 5.39 0.08
N MET A 54 2.24 4.53 0.25
CA MET A 54 3.55 4.73 -0.38
C MET A 54 3.46 4.61 -1.91
N VAL A 55 2.73 3.64 -2.44
CA VAL A 55 2.48 3.52 -3.89
C VAL A 55 1.81 4.78 -4.42
N MET A 56 0.80 5.31 -3.72
CA MET A 56 0.13 6.56 -4.11
C MET A 56 1.09 7.75 -4.07
N TYR A 57 1.90 7.88 -3.02
CA TYR A 57 2.93 8.94 -2.91
C TYR A 57 3.93 8.88 -4.08
N LEU A 58 4.52 7.70 -4.32
CA LEU A 58 5.49 7.50 -5.40
C LEU A 58 4.87 7.71 -6.78
N ALA A 59 3.65 7.22 -6.99
CA ALA A 59 2.93 7.41 -8.26
C ALA A 59 2.68 8.89 -8.52
N LYS A 60 2.22 9.65 -7.51
CA LYS A 60 2.03 11.10 -7.61
C LYS A 60 3.35 11.83 -7.89
N THR A 61 4.40 11.51 -7.14
CA THR A 61 5.72 12.16 -7.29
C THR A 61 6.35 11.87 -8.66
N LEU A 62 6.34 10.60 -9.10
CA LEU A 62 6.99 10.23 -10.35
C LEU A 62 6.17 10.64 -11.59
N SER A 63 4.85 10.72 -11.49
CA SER A 63 3.97 11.11 -12.61
C SER A 63 4.18 12.56 -13.08
N THR A 64 4.80 13.41 -12.26
CA THR A 64 5.19 14.77 -12.65
C THR A 64 6.36 14.78 -13.63
N HIS A 65 7.09 13.69 -13.75
CA HIS A 65 8.29 13.57 -14.59
C HIS A 65 8.20 12.45 -15.62
N ARG A 66 7.41 11.40 -15.38
CA ARG A 66 7.34 10.20 -16.22
C ARG A 66 5.91 9.67 -16.32
N SER A 67 5.54 9.23 -17.51
CA SER A 67 4.28 8.48 -17.66
C SER A 67 4.42 7.09 -17.05
N LEU A 68 3.57 6.77 -16.09
CA LEU A 68 3.63 5.49 -15.38
C LEU A 68 2.26 4.86 -15.24
N ALA A 69 2.25 3.55 -14.99
CA ALA A 69 1.08 2.79 -14.56
C ALA A 69 1.36 2.05 -13.26
N VAL A 70 0.35 1.94 -12.41
CA VAL A 70 0.40 1.10 -11.21
C VAL A 70 -0.08 -0.30 -11.57
N LEU A 71 0.68 -1.32 -11.18
CA LEU A 71 0.31 -2.73 -11.37
C LEU A 71 0.21 -3.43 -10.02
N SER A 72 -1.03 -3.79 -9.63
CA SER A 72 -1.31 -4.53 -8.41
C SER A 72 -1.73 -5.98 -8.71
N ARG A 73 -1.71 -6.85 -7.69
CA ARG A 73 -2.21 -8.22 -7.81
C ARG A 73 -3.74 -8.26 -7.90
N GLY A 74 -4.41 -7.31 -7.29
CA GLY A 74 -5.83 -7.37 -7.06
C GLY A 74 -6.16 -8.45 -6.02
N TYR A 75 -5.51 -8.37 -4.85
CA TYR A 75 -5.74 -9.33 -3.76
C TYR A 75 -7.23 -9.36 -3.38
N GLY A 76 -7.76 -10.55 -3.05
CA GLY A 76 -9.15 -10.74 -2.65
C GLY A 76 -10.20 -10.67 -3.78
N ARG A 77 -9.82 -10.38 -5.02
CA ARG A 77 -10.75 -10.33 -6.15
C ARG A 77 -11.25 -11.72 -6.56
N LYS A 78 -12.49 -11.77 -7.02
CA LYS A 78 -13.13 -13.02 -7.50
C LYS A 78 -12.82 -13.36 -8.96
N LYS A 79 -12.41 -12.36 -9.76
CA LYS A 79 -12.12 -12.55 -11.19
C LYS A 79 -10.62 -12.51 -11.46
N SER A 80 -10.10 -13.53 -12.11
CA SER A 80 -8.71 -13.64 -12.55
C SER A 80 -8.47 -12.91 -13.89
N GLY A 81 -7.19 -12.86 -14.29
CA GLY A 81 -6.73 -12.27 -15.55
C GLY A 81 -6.33 -10.79 -15.43
N ILE A 82 -5.83 -10.24 -16.54
CA ILE A 82 -5.38 -8.85 -16.59
C ILE A 82 -6.57 -7.94 -16.82
N ARG A 83 -6.68 -6.86 -16.02
CA ARG A 83 -7.77 -5.89 -16.11
C ARG A 83 -7.27 -4.49 -15.79
N GLU A 84 -7.75 -3.53 -16.54
CA GLU A 84 -7.66 -2.12 -16.16
C GLU A 84 -8.70 -1.80 -15.08
N VAL A 85 -8.32 -0.92 -14.15
CA VAL A 85 -9.16 -0.47 -13.04
C VAL A 85 -9.68 0.93 -13.35
N PHE A 86 -10.98 1.10 -13.26
CA PHE A 86 -11.67 2.39 -13.38
C PHE A 86 -12.24 2.82 -12.03
N THR A 87 -12.49 4.10 -11.84
CA THR A 87 -13.01 4.65 -10.57
C THR A 87 -14.33 4.02 -10.14
N GLN A 88 -15.15 3.57 -11.09
CA GLN A 88 -16.43 2.88 -10.90
C GLN A 88 -16.31 1.33 -10.91
N SER A 89 -15.11 0.78 -11.00
CA SER A 89 -14.93 -0.69 -11.01
C SER A 89 -15.47 -1.31 -9.73
N ASN A 90 -16.00 -2.53 -9.86
CA ASN A 90 -16.45 -3.29 -8.70
C ASN A 90 -15.23 -3.85 -7.94
N PRO A 91 -15.08 -3.58 -6.63
CA PRO A 91 -13.95 -4.06 -5.83
C PRO A 91 -13.80 -5.58 -5.83
N GLN A 92 -14.91 -6.34 -5.94
CA GLN A 92 -14.85 -7.80 -6.07
C GLN A 92 -14.20 -8.29 -7.37
N HIS A 93 -14.07 -7.42 -8.38
CA HIS A 93 -13.47 -7.75 -9.67
C HIS A 93 -12.02 -7.29 -9.81
N VAL A 94 -11.63 -6.24 -9.09
CA VAL A 94 -10.30 -5.60 -9.24
C VAL A 94 -9.48 -5.59 -7.94
N GLY A 95 -10.14 -5.82 -6.79
CA GLY A 95 -9.54 -5.68 -5.46
C GLY A 95 -9.75 -4.28 -4.89
N ASP A 96 -9.89 -4.20 -3.59
CA ASP A 96 -10.14 -2.96 -2.83
C ASP A 96 -8.95 -2.00 -2.89
N GLU A 97 -7.72 -2.48 -2.68
CA GLU A 97 -6.50 -1.65 -2.73
C GLU A 97 -6.26 -1.03 -4.11
N ALA A 98 -6.44 -1.80 -5.19
CA ALA A 98 -6.27 -1.27 -6.55
C ALA A 98 -7.33 -0.22 -6.90
N LEU A 99 -8.57 -0.42 -6.42
CA LEU A 99 -9.64 0.56 -6.59
C LEU A 99 -9.39 1.83 -5.76
N GLU A 100 -8.88 1.70 -4.54
CA GLU A 100 -8.47 2.83 -3.70
C GLU A 100 -7.42 3.68 -4.40
N ILE A 101 -6.35 3.06 -4.94
CA ILE A 101 -5.31 3.76 -5.71
C ILE A 101 -5.92 4.49 -6.91
N LYS A 102 -6.81 3.83 -7.67
CA LYS A 102 -7.43 4.44 -8.85
C LYS A 102 -8.32 5.63 -8.50
N ARG A 103 -9.07 5.55 -7.40
CA ARG A 103 -9.92 6.66 -6.93
C ARG A 103 -9.10 7.83 -6.43
N ALA A 104 -7.99 7.57 -5.73
CA ALA A 104 -7.07 8.61 -5.27
C ALA A 104 -6.28 9.27 -6.41
N LEU A 105 -5.99 8.52 -7.48
CA LEU A 105 -5.18 8.95 -8.61
C LEU A 105 -5.89 8.65 -9.94
N PRO A 106 -7.00 9.34 -10.26
CA PRO A 106 -7.85 8.99 -11.41
C PRO A 106 -7.14 9.13 -12.76
N GLN A 107 -6.11 9.97 -12.86
CA GLN A 107 -5.34 10.19 -14.09
C GLN A 107 -4.26 9.11 -14.33
N ILE A 108 -3.86 8.36 -13.30
CA ILE A 108 -2.84 7.34 -13.44
C ILE A 108 -3.50 6.01 -13.81
N PRO A 109 -3.05 5.32 -14.88
CA PRO A 109 -3.50 3.98 -15.19
C PRO A 109 -3.21 3.01 -14.03
N VAL A 110 -4.23 2.24 -13.63
CA VAL A 110 -4.09 1.16 -12.64
C VAL A 110 -4.53 -0.13 -13.28
N VAL A 111 -3.70 -1.15 -13.21
CA VAL A 111 -3.94 -2.47 -13.80
C VAL A 111 -3.80 -3.53 -12.72
N VAL A 112 -4.62 -4.56 -12.78
CA VAL A 112 -4.50 -5.75 -11.91
C VAL A 112 -4.20 -6.98 -12.73
N GLY A 113 -3.34 -7.86 -12.21
CA GLY A 113 -2.99 -9.11 -12.88
C GLY A 113 -2.11 -9.99 -12.00
N GLU A 114 -2.37 -11.29 -11.96
CA GLU A 114 -1.58 -12.25 -11.18
C GLU A 114 -0.21 -12.49 -11.82
N ASN A 115 -0.19 -12.67 -13.14
CA ASN A 115 1.04 -12.80 -13.91
C ASN A 115 1.59 -11.41 -14.26
N ARG A 116 2.54 -10.94 -13.46
CA ARG A 116 3.13 -9.59 -13.60
C ARG A 116 3.82 -9.38 -14.95
N ARG A 117 4.52 -10.40 -15.47
CA ARG A 117 5.19 -10.30 -16.79
C ARG A 117 4.19 -10.11 -17.91
N ALA A 118 3.15 -10.94 -17.92
CA ALA A 118 2.09 -10.83 -18.92
C ALA A 118 1.36 -9.47 -18.79
N ALA A 119 1.14 -9.00 -17.56
CA ALA A 119 0.50 -7.71 -17.32
C ALA A 119 1.35 -6.53 -17.80
N VAL A 120 2.67 -6.54 -17.58
CA VAL A 120 3.57 -5.49 -18.10
C VAL A 120 3.60 -5.50 -19.64
N ALA A 121 3.66 -6.68 -20.26
CA ALA A 121 3.59 -6.80 -21.72
C ALA A 121 2.24 -6.32 -22.28
N TRP A 122 1.16 -6.61 -21.56
CA TRP A 122 -0.18 -6.12 -21.92
C TRP A 122 -0.25 -4.58 -21.81
N ILE A 123 0.27 -3.99 -20.73
CA ILE A 123 0.33 -2.52 -20.56
C ILE A 123 1.13 -1.88 -21.70
N GLN A 124 2.32 -2.41 -22.01
CA GLN A 124 3.13 -1.88 -23.11
C GLN A 124 2.39 -1.87 -24.45
N LYS A 125 1.59 -2.92 -24.70
CA LYS A 125 0.83 -3.03 -25.96
C LYS A 125 -0.39 -2.10 -26.00
N THR A 126 -1.12 -1.98 -24.88
CA THR A 126 -2.41 -1.28 -24.83
C THR A 126 -2.30 0.18 -24.40
N MET A 127 -1.20 0.52 -23.72
CA MET A 127 -0.91 1.85 -23.15
C MET A 127 0.51 2.29 -23.56
N PRO A 128 0.78 2.53 -24.85
CA PRO A 128 2.15 2.76 -25.36
C PRO A 128 2.81 4.02 -24.77
N GLN A 129 2.03 4.95 -24.23
CA GLN A 129 2.52 6.14 -23.52
C GLN A 129 3.16 5.82 -22.17
N VAL A 130 2.89 4.66 -21.57
CA VAL A 130 3.44 4.28 -20.27
C VAL A 130 4.91 3.92 -20.41
N GLN A 131 5.75 4.60 -19.64
CA GLN A 131 7.20 4.44 -19.62
C GLN A 131 7.69 3.63 -18.42
N TRP A 132 6.98 3.67 -17.29
CA TRP A 132 7.34 3.00 -16.04
C TRP A 132 6.18 2.23 -15.44
N ILE A 133 6.51 1.14 -14.76
CA ILE A 133 5.55 0.37 -13.99
C ILE A 133 5.90 0.46 -12.51
N LEU A 134 4.95 0.92 -11.71
CA LEU A 134 5.02 0.87 -10.26
C LEU A 134 4.26 -0.36 -9.76
N LEU A 135 5.01 -1.33 -9.19
CA LEU A 135 4.46 -2.59 -8.71
C LEU A 135 4.07 -2.47 -7.24
N ASP A 136 2.79 -2.64 -6.96
CA ASP A 136 2.26 -2.79 -5.61
C ASP A 136 2.38 -4.25 -5.16
N ASP A 137 3.09 -4.47 -4.03
CA ASP A 137 3.39 -5.79 -3.43
C ASP A 137 3.97 -6.80 -4.41
N GLY A 138 5.03 -6.38 -5.10
CA GLY A 138 5.68 -7.21 -6.14
C GLY A 138 6.91 -8.00 -5.67
N LEU A 139 7.40 -7.83 -4.44
CA LEU A 139 8.67 -8.41 -3.97
C LEU A 139 8.67 -9.94 -3.89
N GLN A 140 7.52 -10.53 -3.64
CA GLN A 140 7.35 -11.98 -3.57
C GLN A 140 7.10 -12.60 -4.95
N HIS A 141 7.05 -11.78 -6.01
CA HIS A 141 6.85 -12.27 -7.37
C HIS A 141 8.20 -12.55 -8.04
N HIS A 142 8.63 -13.80 -7.95
CA HIS A 142 9.95 -14.24 -8.33
C HIS A 142 10.25 -14.26 -9.84
N ALA A 143 9.24 -14.16 -10.68
CA ALA A 143 9.40 -14.23 -12.14
C ALA A 143 9.87 -12.90 -12.78
N LEU A 144 9.80 -11.78 -12.06
CA LEU A 144 10.15 -10.46 -12.57
C LEU A 144 11.31 -9.89 -11.74
N LYS A 145 12.38 -9.46 -12.42
CA LYS A 145 13.48 -8.73 -11.78
C LYS A 145 13.14 -7.23 -11.86
N PRO A 146 12.83 -6.57 -10.74
CA PRO A 146 12.60 -5.14 -10.75
C PRO A 146 13.90 -4.37 -10.98
N ASP A 147 13.81 -3.19 -11.57
CA ASP A 147 14.94 -2.28 -11.78
C ASP A 147 15.25 -1.48 -10.53
N LEU A 148 14.19 -1.10 -9.81
CA LEU A 148 14.26 -0.38 -8.54
C LEU A 148 13.40 -1.09 -7.52
N SER A 149 13.88 -1.27 -6.30
CA SER A 149 13.15 -1.93 -5.23
C SER A 149 13.18 -1.11 -3.94
N ILE A 150 12.00 -0.90 -3.37
CA ILE A 150 11.81 -0.16 -2.12
C ILE A 150 11.30 -1.13 -1.06
N CYS A 151 12.05 -1.23 0.04
CA CYS A 151 11.65 -1.97 1.23
C CYS A 151 10.98 -1.04 2.21
N LEU A 152 9.74 -1.33 2.57
CA LEU A 152 9.03 -0.64 3.63
C LEU A 152 9.06 -1.43 4.93
N LEU A 153 9.19 -0.70 6.02
CA LEU A 153 8.97 -1.21 7.36
C LEU A 153 8.25 -0.13 8.18
N SER A 154 7.24 -0.51 8.96
CA SER A 154 6.61 0.44 9.86
C SER A 154 7.47 0.63 11.12
N PHE A 155 7.54 1.87 11.63
CA PHE A 155 8.28 2.20 12.84
C PHE A 155 7.84 1.36 14.07
N PRO A 156 6.54 1.09 14.28
CA PRO A 156 6.10 0.16 15.31
C PRO A 156 6.66 -1.26 15.15
N ALA A 157 6.76 -1.76 13.91
CA ALA A 157 7.34 -3.08 13.67
C ALA A 157 8.86 -3.11 13.89
N LEU A 158 9.57 -2.02 13.56
CA LEU A 158 11.00 -1.88 13.85
C LEU A 158 11.28 -1.92 15.36
N ASN A 159 10.43 -1.29 16.16
CA ASN A 159 10.58 -1.19 17.62
C ASN A 159 9.86 -2.29 18.39
N ALA A 160 9.19 -3.22 17.68
CA ALA A 160 8.52 -4.33 18.34
C ALA A 160 9.54 -5.19 19.13
N PRO A 161 9.21 -5.58 20.38
CA PRO A 161 10.12 -6.37 21.22
C PRO A 161 10.41 -7.75 20.61
N ASN A 162 9.49 -8.26 19.82
CA ASN A 162 9.58 -9.59 19.20
C ASN A 162 9.61 -9.46 17.68
N LYS A 163 10.74 -9.86 17.08
CA LYS A 163 10.95 -9.84 15.63
C LYS A 163 10.95 -11.25 15.04
N TYR A 164 10.04 -12.09 15.52
CA TYR A 164 9.93 -13.46 15.03
C TYR A 164 9.37 -13.49 13.60
N VAL A 165 9.98 -14.34 12.78
CA VAL A 165 9.46 -14.63 11.45
C VAL A 165 8.25 -15.58 11.54
N LEU A 166 7.47 -15.61 10.46
CA LEU A 166 6.34 -16.54 10.33
C LEU A 166 6.79 -17.99 10.64
N PRO A 167 5.93 -18.82 11.26
CA PRO A 167 4.58 -18.49 11.73
C PRO A 167 4.54 -17.90 13.15
N ALA A 168 5.69 -17.72 13.83
CA ALA A 168 5.76 -17.28 15.23
C ALA A 168 5.58 -15.76 15.41
N GLY A 169 5.67 -14.99 14.36
CA GLY A 169 5.49 -13.54 14.38
C GLY A 169 5.14 -12.96 13.00
N PRO A 170 5.01 -11.64 12.91
CA PRO A 170 4.57 -10.99 11.68
C PRO A 170 5.66 -10.84 10.61
N TRP A 171 6.92 -11.20 10.90
CA TRP A 171 8.00 -10.99 9.95
C TRP A 171 8.01 -12.08 8.87
N ARG A 172 8.02 -11.67 7.61
CA ARG A 172 8.20 -12.57 6.44
C ARG A 172 9.67 -12.89 6.22
N GLN A 173 10.54 -11.90 6.48
CA GLN A 173 11.98 -11.96 6.30
C GLN A 173 12.67 -11.20 7.44
N PRO A 174 13.93 -11.56 7.79
CA PRO A 174 14.68 -10.83 8.81
C PRO A 174 15.01 -9.40 8.35
N LEU A 175 15.23 -8.50 9.30
CA LEU A 175 15.58 -7.10 9.05
C LEU A 175 16.85 -6.95 8.20
N SER A 176 17.79 -7.88 8.33
CA SER A 176 19.02 -7.90 7.54
C SER A 176 18.78 -7.95 6.04
N ASP A 177 17.65 -8.49 5.60
CA ASP A 177 17.34 -8.66 4.18
C ASP A 177 17.01 -7.32 3.50
N ARG A 178 16.76 -6.25 4.27
CA ARG A 178 16.56 -4.90 3.72
C ARG A 178 17.72 -4.44 2.83
N ARG A 179 18.96 -4.89 3.10
CA ARG A 179 20.15 -4.59 2.30
C ARG A 179 20.10 -5.07 0.84
N HIS A 180 19.16 -5.95 0.52
CA HIS A 180 18.96 -6.45 -0.84
C HIS A 180 18.03 -5.56 -1.68
N PHE A 181 17.50 -4.51 -1.08
CA PHE A 181 16.67 -3.52 -1.75
C PHE A 181 17.50 -2.29 -2.12
N THR A 182 17.03 -1.57 -3.14
CA THR A 182 17.70 -0.35 -3.59
C THR A 182 17.55 0.75 -2.56
N LEU A 183 16.35 0.89 -1.97
CA LEU A 183 16.02 1.87 -0.93
C LEU A 183 15.27 1.19 0.20
N SER A 184 15.46 1.69 1.42
CA SER A 184 14.78 1.24 2.64
C SER A 184 14.11 2.44 3.32
N MET A 185 12.81 2.36 3.54
CA MET A 185 12.03 3.48 4.08
C MET A 185 11.21 3.04 5.29
N LEU A 186 11.14 3.90 6.29
CA LEU A 186 10.26 3.73 7.44
C LEU A 186 8.94 4.46 7.20
N THR A 187 7.85 3.79 7.55
CA THR A 187 6.50 4.36 7.55
C THR A 187 5.96 4.44 8.98
N LYS A 188 4.90 5.19 9.19
CA LYS A 188 4.28 5.38 10.53
C LYS A 188 5.30 5.85 11.56
N HIS A 189 6.27 6.67 11.11
CA HIS A 189 7.28 7.25 12.00
C HIS A 189 6.65 8.43 12.75
N PRO A 190 6.97 8.61 14.04
CA PRO A 190 6.55 9.83 14.75
C PRO A 190 7.16 11.07 14.10
N ALA A 191 6.34 12.12 13.89
CA ALA A 191 6.79 13.34 13.22
C ALA A 191 7.87 14.09 14.01
N ASP A 192 7.86 13.97 15.34
CA ASP A 192 8.75 14.69 16.25
C ASP A 192 10.12 14.04 16.44
N PHE A 193 10.36 12.87 15.85
CA PHE A 193 11.62 12.17 16.01
C PHE A 193 12.44 12.17 14.71
N PRO A 194 13.77 12.28 14.78
CA PRO A 194 14.61 12.20 13.60
C PRO A 194 14.58 10.81 12.98
N CYS A 195 14.74 10.75 11.67
CA CYS A 195 14.87 9.48 10.97
C CYS A 195 16.11 8.73 11.42
N PRO A 196 16.03 7.47 11.85
CA PRO A 196 17.18 6.70 12.32
C PRO A 196 18.21 6.50 11.22
N GLN A 197 19.50 6.45 11.60
CA GLN A 197 20.58 6.19 10.66
C GLN A 197 20.40 4.86 9.90
N GLY A 198 20.79 4.86 8.64
CA GLY A 198 20.74 3.69 7.77
C GLY A 198 19.37 3.45 7.13
N TRP A 199 18.45 4.40 7.22
CA TRP A 199 17.22 4.46 6.43
C TRP A 199 17.33 5.61 5.43
N ASP A 200 16.85 5.37 4.21
CA ASP A 200 16.94 6.35 3.12
C ASP A 200 15.88 7.47 3.28
N ALA A 201 14.73 7.13 3.88
CA ALA A 201 13.69 8.09 4.23
C ALA A 201 12.77 7.55 5.33
N CYS A 202 12.12 8.47 6.05
CA CYS A 202 11.09 8.21 7.02
C CYS A 202 9.81 8.96 6.64
N PHE A 203 8.66 8.34 6.87
CA PHE A 203 7.35 8.91 6.57
C PHE A 203 6.46 8.85 7.79
N TYR A 204 5.77 9.94 8.07
CA TYR A 204 4.70 9.98 9.05
C TYR A 204 3.34 10.01 8.37
N GLU A 205 2.32 9.59 9.10
CA GLU A 205 0.93 9.67 8.66
C GLU A 205 0.36 11.04 9.05
N GLU A 206 -0.28 11.70 8.12
CA GLU A 206 -1.00 12.94 8.35
C GLU A 206 -2.47 12.74 8.05
N MET A 207 -3.29 13.13 8.99
CA MET A 207 -4.74 13.13 8.86
C MET A 207 -5.20 14.45 8.23
N GLY A 208 -5.92 14.36 7.14
CA GLY A 208 -6.59 15.51 6.53
C GLY A 208 -7.93 15.81 7.21
N PRO A 209 -8.57 16.92 6.81
CA PRO A 209 -9.93 17.24 7.29
C PRO A 209 -10.93 16.16 6.84
N LEU A 210 -11.95 15.92 7.65
CA LEU A 210 -13.04 15.02 7.29
C LEU A 210 -13.73 15.52 6.01
N GLN A 211 -14.05 14.60 5.11
CA GLN A 211 -14.73 14.90 3.86
C GLN A 211 -16.06 14.15 3.81
N ASP A 212 -17.15 14.87 3.63
CA ASP A 212 -18.47 14.26 3.40
C ASP A 212 -18.44 13.38 2.15
N VAL A 213 -18.87 12.13 2.27
CA VAL A 213 -18.78 11.13 1.18
C VAL A 213 -19.63 11.50 -0.03
N ARG A 214 -20.74 12.25 0.16
CA ARG A 214 -21.68 12.58 -0.91
C ARG A 214 -21.29 13.82 -1.67
N THR A 215 -20.80 14.85 -0.95
CA THR A 215 -20.49 16.15 -1.51
C THR A 215 -19.01 16.33 -1.81
N GLY A 216 -18.14 15.54 -1.16
CA GLY A 216 -16.68 15.71 -1.19
C GLY A 216 -16.21 16.97 -0.47
N GLN A 217 -17.10 17.72 0.18
CA GLN A 217 -16.75 18.93 0.91
C GLN A 217 -16.14 18.60 2.27
N GLU A 218 -15.23 19.44 2.70
CA GLU A 218 -14.69 19.37 4.05
C GLU A 218 -15.77 19.66 5.08
N ILE A 219 -15.80 18.86 6.13
CA ILE A 219 -16.69 19.05 7.27
C ILE A 219 -15.88 19.18 8.55
N PRO A 220 -16.36 19.99 9.52
CA PRO A 220 -15.66 20.17 10.78
C PRO A 220 -15.60 18.85 11.56
N LEU A 221 -14.49 18.66 12.26
CA LEU A 221 -14.35 17.55 13.20
C LEU A 221 -15.29 17.77 14.38
N THR A 222 -16.18 16.81 14.61
CA THR A 222 -17.07 16.84 15.78
C THR A 222 -16.37 16.30 17.02
N PRO A 223 -16.72 16.75 18.25
CA PRO A 223 -16.09 16.25 19.46
C PRO A 223 -16.24 14.75 19.66
N THR A 224 -17.33 14.16 19.20
CA THR A 224 -17.62 12.72 19.29
C THR A 224 -18.19 12.20 17.99
N GLY A 225 -17.95 10.93 17.68
CA GLY A 225 -18.44 10.26 16.50
C GLY A 225 -18.22 8.75 16.55
N LEU A 226 -18.49 8.08 15.44
CA LEU A 226 -18.11 6.69 15.21
C LEU A 226 -16.92 6.62 14.24
N LEU A 227 -15.86 5.95 14.64
CA LEU A 227 -14.74 5.61 13.76
C LEU A 227 -14.89 4.16 13.30
N LEU A 228 -15.17 3.97 12.02
CA LEU A 228 -15.38 2.65 11.41
C LEU A 228 -14.15 2.24 10.62
N THR A 229 -13.38 1.26 11.09
CA THR A 229 -12.12 0.84 10.44
C THR A 229 -11.85 -0.64 10.56
N GLY A 230 -11.08 -1.19 9.60
CA GLY A 230 -10.49 -2.53 9.71
C GLY A 230 -9.28 -2.56 10.65
N LEU A 231 -8.95 -3.74 11.15
CA LEU A 231 -7.93 -4.01 12.19
C LEU A 231 -6.55 -3.39 11.93
N ALA A 232 -6.09 -3.38 10.69
CA ALA A 232 -4.70 -3.01 10.37
C ALA A 232 -4.38 -1.51 10.58
N GLU A 233 -5.40 -0.66 10.62
CA GLU A 233 -5.24 0.80 10.68
C GLU A 233 -5.78 1.41 11.97
N ALA A 234 -6.49 0.62 12.79
CA ALA A 234 -7.24 1.11 13.94
C ALA A 234 -6.39 1.89 14.96
N GLN A 235 -5.21 1.41 15.30
CA GLN A 235 -4.43 2.00 16.40
C GLN A 235 -3.95 3.42 16.12
N SER A 236 -3.47 3.71 14.91
CA SER A 236 -3.05 5.07 14.55
C SER A 236 -4.25 6.01 14.48
N LEU A 237 -5.38 5.56 13.92
CA LEU A 237 -6.59 6.39 13.78
C LEU A 237 -7.28 6.67 15.11
N VAL A 238 -7.36 5.69 15.98
CA VAL A 238 -7.91 5.88 17.35
C VAL A 238 -7.08 6.91 18.14
N ALA A 239 -5.76 6.95 17.93
CA ALA A 239 -4.91 7.95 18.56
C ALA A 239 -5.21 9.39 18.09
N PHE A 240 -5.67 9.58 16.85
CA PHE A 240 -6.12 10.89 16.34
C PHE A 240 -7.51 11.29 16.81
N LEU A 241 -8.36 10.31 17.13
CA LEU A 241 -9.77 10.50 17.50
C LEU A 241 -10.07 9.80 18.85
N PRO A 242 -9.42 10.20 19.95
CA PRO A 242 -9.49 9.45 21.22
C PRO A 242 -10.89 9.39 21.82
N ASP A 243 -11.74 10.40 21.57
CA ASP A 243 -13.10 10.51 22.11
C ASP A 243 -14.17 9.91 21.17
N TRP A 244 -13.73 9.31 20.05
CA TRP A 244 -14.63 8.68 19.11
C TRP A 244 -14.79 7.18 19.44
N GLU A 245 -16.04 6.72 19.34
CA GLU A 245 -16.35 5.31 19.51
C GLU A 245 -15.80 4.50 18.33
N HIS A 246 -14.88 3.57 18.61
CA HIS A 246 -14.30 2.72 17.56
C HIS A 246 -15.16 1.49 17.30
N VAL A 247 -15.50 1.28 16.05
CA VAL A 247 -16.19 0.10 15.54
C VAL A 247 -15.28 -0.62 14.56
N GLU A 248 -14.86 -1.82 14.94
CA GLU A 248 -13.93 -2.62 14.17
C GLU A 248 -14.67 -3.41 13.08
N LEU A 249 -14.17 -3.30 11.84
CA LEU A 249 -14.62 -4.11 10.72
C LEU A 249 -13.74 -5.37 10.59
N ASN A 250 -14.38 -6.50 10.41
CA ASN A 250 -13.66 -7.72 10.06
C ASN A 250 -12.90 -7.54 8.74
N ASP A 251 -11.70 -8.11 8.67
CA ASP A 251 -10.84 -7.96 7.50
C ASP A 251 -11.52 -8.54 6.26
N HIS A 252 -11.55 -7.75 5.16
CA HIS A 252 -12.20 -8.07 3.89
C HIS A 252 -13.72 -8.40 3.94
N ALA A 253 -14.43 -8.14 5.04
CA ALA A 253 -15.87 -8.32 5.10
C ALA A 253 -16.61 -7.15 4.43
N PHE A 254 -17.55 -7.48 3.55
CA PHE A 254 -18.51 -6.50 3.01
C PHE A 254 -19.71 -6.43 3.96
N LEU A 255 -20.12 -5.23 4.30
CA LEU A 255 -21.29 -5.01 5.16
C LEU A 255 -22.57 -5.20 4.36
N ASN A 256 -23.46 -5.99 4.93
CA ASN A 256 -24.81 -6.14 4.39
C ASN A 256 -25.73 -4.97 4.86
N PRO A 257 -26.91 -4.78 4.25
CA PRO A 257 -27.81 -3.68 4.61
C PRO A 257 -28.21 -3.67 6.10
N LYS A 258 -28.37 -4.84 6.74
CA LYS A 258 -28.73 -4.91 8.17
C LYS A 258 -27.59 -4.43 9.07
N ASP A 259 -26.34 -4.75 8.71
CA ASP A 259 -25.18 -4.27 9.44
C ASP A 259 -25.07 -2.74 9.36
N ILE A 260 -25.38 -2.18 8.18
CA ILE A 260 -25.37 -0.72 7.96
C ILE A 260 -26.49 -0.02 8.73
N GLU A 261 -27.69 -0.59 8.77
CA GLU A 261 -28.77 -0.08 9.60
C GLU A 261 -28.42 -0.12 11.10
N ALA A 262 -27.77 -1.17 11.56
CA ALA A 262 -27.30 -1.28 12.93
C ALA A 262 -26.25 -0.21 13.26
N LEU A 263 -25.32 0.05 12.33
CA LEU A 263 -24.34 1.15 12.45
C LEU A 263 -25.02 2.52 12.49
N SER A 264 -26.01 2.76 11.63
CA SER A 264 -26.77 4.01 11.61
C SER A 264 -27.50 4.25 12.93
N LYS A 265 -28.13 3.23 13.50
CA LYS A 265 -28.78 3.30 14.82
C LYS A 265 -27.75 3.56 15.93
N ARG A 266 -26.60 2.89 15.88
CA ARG A 266 -25.53 3.05 16.88
C ARG A 266 -24.93 4.45 16.82
N ALA A 267 -24.82 5.03 15.63
CA ALA A 267 -24.35 6.40 15.45
C ALA A 267 -25.28 7.43 16.10
N GLY A 268 -26.60 7.19 16.10
CA GLY A 268 -27.58 8.09 16.74
C GLY A 268 -27.51 9.53 16.22
N GLY A 269 -27.26 9.71 14.92
CA GLY A 269 -27.08 11.02 14.30
C GLY A 269 -25.69 11.63 14.41
N ARG A 270 -24.74 10.98 15.11
CA ARG A 270 -23.32 11.38 15.14
C ARG A 270 -22.65 11.14 13.78
N CYS A 271 -21.57 11.85 13.50
CA CYS A 271 -20.73 11.61 12.34
C CYS A 271 -20.11 10.19 12.39
N ILE A 272 -20.11 9.50 11.25
CA ILE A 272 -19.42 8.24 11.06
C ILE A 272 -18.23 8.51 10.15
N ALA A 273 -17.01 8.38 10.67
CA ALA A 273 -15.80 8.49 9.86
C ALA A 273 -15.26 7.10 9.50
N THR A 274 -14.77 6.96 8.29
CA THR A 274 -14.12 5.75 7.80
C THR A 274 -12.93 6.11 6.92
N THR A 275 -12.07 5.13 6.62
CA THR A 275 -10.98 5.33 5.66
C THR A 275 -11.46 5.17 4.22
N ALA A 276 -10.69 5.67 3.25
CA ALA A 276 -10.98 5.47 1.83
C ALA A 276 -11.01 3.97 1.45
N LYS A 277 -10.16 3.18 2.09
CA LYS A 277 -10.11 1.72 1.93
C LYS A 277 -11.38 1.05 2.44
N ASP A 278 -11.79 1.40 3.66
CA ASP A 278 -12.96 0.79 4.29
C ASP A 278 -14.27 1.27 3.67
N LEU A 279 -14.30 2.50 3.12
CA LEU A 279 -15.44 3.01 2.35
C LEU A 279 -15.80 2.09 1.18
N ALA A 280 -14.81 1.49 0.52
CA ALA A 280 -15.07 0.55 -0.58
C ALA A 280 -15.85 -0.70 -0.13
N ARG A 281 -15.76 -1.06 1.15
CA ARG A 281 -16.46 -2.22 1.76
C ARG A 281 -17.93 -1.94 2.08
N LEU A 282 -18.30 -0.67 2.20
CA LEU A 282 -19.69 -0.27 2.42
C LEU A 282 -20.57 -0.44 1.16
N GLY A 283 -19.93 -0.62 -0.01
CA GLY A 283 -20.62 -0.88 -1.28
C GLY A 283 -21.56 0.25 -1.69
N ASN A 284 -22.69 -0.09 -2.27
CA ASN A 284 -23.69 0.88 -2.77
C ASN A 284 -24.68 1.37 -1.69
N ASN A 285 -24.51 0.94 -0.45
CA ASN A 285 -25.47 1.25 0.64
C ASN A 285 -25.12 2.54 1.41
N LEU A 286 -24.24 3.39 0.85
CA LEU A 286 -23.77 4.64 1.48
C LEU A 286 -24.91 5.60 1.84
N GLN A 287 -26.02 5.53 1.09
CA GLN A 287 -27.21 6.34 1.34
C GLN A 287 -27.90 6.05 2.69
N LEU A 288 -27.66 4.87 3.27
CA LEU A 288 -28.20 4.47 4.58
C LEU A 288 -27.43 5.09 5.75
N LEU A 289 -26.29 5.74 5.51
CA LEU A 289 -25.46 6.42 6.49
C LEU A 289 -25.45 7.93 6.22
N PRO A 290 -26.40 8.71 6.79
CA PRO A 290 -26.60 10.10 6.41
C PRO A 290 -25.40 11.02 6.74
N HIS A 291 -24.61 10.71 7.75
CA HIS A 291 -23.45 11.49 8.22
C HIS A 291 -22.14 10.74 8.03
N LEU A 292 -21.98 10.12 6.85
CA LEU A 292 -20.76 9.37 6.53
C LEU A 292 -19.69 10.30 5.96
N ALA A 293 -18.52 10.27 6.57
CA ALA A 293 -17.34 11.01 6.15
C ALA A 293 -16.15 10.07 5.88
N VAL A 294 -15.30 10.46 4.96
CA VAL A 294 -13.97 9.86 4.79
C VAL A 294 -12.96 10.68 5.58
N LEU A 295 -12.09 9.95 6.28
CA LEU A 295 -10.91 10.49 6.91
C LEU A 295 -9.74 10.30 5.94
N PRO A 296 -9.29 11.37 5.24
CA PRO A 296 -8.16 11.25 4.34
C PRO A 296 -6.88 11.02 5.14
N LEU A 297 -6.17 9.96 4.79
CA LEU A 297 -4.84 9.68 5.32
C LEU A 297 -3.83 9.87 4.21
N SER A 298 -2.84 10.69 4.46
CA SER A 298 -1.69 10.88 3.60
C SER A 298 -0.41 10.55 4.34
N ILE A 299 0.63 10.21 3.60
CA ILE A 299 1.97 10.09 4.16
C ILE A 299 2.81 11.26 3.69
N LYS A 300 3.62 11.79 4.60
CA LYS A 300 4.58 12.85 4.30
C LYS A 300 5.99 12.43 4.73
N PRO A 301 7.00 12.76 3.92
CA PRO A 301 8.38 12.54 4.31
C PRO A 301 8.75 13.46 5.47
N LEU A 302 9.58 12.96 6.39
CA LEU A 302 10.17 13.76 7.45
C LEU A 302 11.16 14.76 6.86
N PHE A 303 10.98 16.02 7.25
CA PHE A 303 11.91 17.09 6.87
C PHE A 303 13.31 16.88 7.50
N PRO A 304 14.46 17.10 6.81
CA PRO A 304 14.60 17.80 5.55
C PRO A 304 14.64 16.88 4.30
N SER A 305 14.12 15.69 4.36
CA SER A 305 14.38 14.64 3.38
C SER A 305 13.52 14.69 2.09
N GLU A 306 12.48 15.55 2.01
CA GLU A 306 11.60 15.53 0.83
C GLU A 306 12.31 15.88 -0.48
N THR A 307 13.02 17.01 -0.50
CA THR A 307 13.78 17.42 -1.69
C THR A 307 14.90 16.42 -2.00
N ASN A 308 15.51 15.85 -0.97
CA ASN A 308 16.57 14.87 -1.12
C ASN A 308 16.02 13.51 -1.62
N LEU A 309 14.88 13.07 -1.11
CA LEU A 309 14.27 11.81 -1.55
C LEU A 309 13.81 11.86 -3.02
N ASN A 310 13.14 12.93 -3.43
CA ASN A 310 12.72 13.10 -4.82
C ASN A 310 13.92 13.11 -5.76
N GLN A 311 15.01 13.78 -5.37
CA GLN A 311 16.26 13.77 -6.13
C GLN A 311 16.90 12.37 -6.19
N ILE A 312 16.91 11.64 -5.06
CA ILE A 312 17.42 10.25 -5.01
C ILE A 312 16.60 9.35 -5.95
N LEU A 313 15.28 9.44 -5.89
CA LEU A 313 14.38 8.66 -6.76
C LEU A 313 14.61 8.99 -8.23
N LEU A 314 14.66 10.27 -8.59
CA LEU A 314 14.89 10.71 -9.97
C LEU A 314 16.27 10.28 -10.48
N ASN A 315 17.32 10.39 -9.67
CA ASN A 315 18.65 9.93 -10.03
C ASN A 315 18.70 8.42 -10.33
N HIS A 316 17.95 7.62 -9.53
CA HIS A 316 17.82 6.19 -9.83
C HIS A 316 17.04 5.93 -11.13
N VAL A 317 15.93 6.63 -11.34
CA VAL A 317 15.12 6.55 -12.58
C VAL A 317 15.98 6.86 -13.80
N GLU A 318 16.67 7.97 -13.81
CA GLU A 318 17.53 8.39 -14.92
C GLU A 318 18.68 7.41 -15.19
N ARG A 319 19.31 6.89 -14.13
CA ARG A 319 20.36 5.87 -14.28
C ARG A 319 19.84 4.59 -14.94
N ILE A 320 18.64 4.16 -14.57
CA ILE A 320 17.98 2.97 -15.13
C ILE A 320 17.61 3.23 -16.59
N GLU A 321 17.05 4.39 -16.90
CA GLU A 321 16.71 4.78 -18.28
C GLU A 321 17.95 4.77 -19.18
N ARG A 322 19.03 5.39 -18.76
CA ARG A 322 20.32 5.35 -19.50
C ARG A 322 20.81 3.92 -19.72
N SER A 323 20.73 3.07 -18.70
CA SER A 323 21.18 1.66 -18.82
C SER A 323 20.32 0.83 -19.77
N ARG A 324 19.06 1.23 -19.99
CA ARG A 324 18.10 0.58 -20.88
C ARG A 324 18.02 1.24 -22.27
N GLY A 325 18.79 2.31 -22.52
CA GLY A 325 18.73 3.07 -23.77
C GLY A 325 17.41 3.82 -23.97
N ILE A 326 16.71 4.15 -22.90
CA ILE A 326 15.47 4.91 -22.94
C ILE A 326 15.83 6.39 -22.93
N SER A 327 15.41 7.11 -23.97
CA SER A 327 15.60 8.56 -24.04
C SER A 327 14.74 9.26 -23.01
N ALA A 328 15.32 10.21 -22.27
CA ALA A 328 14.54 11.07 -21.38
C ALA A 328 13.47 11.82 -22.20
N PRO A 329 12.24 11.98 -21.68
CA PRO A 329 11.26 12.81 -22.36
C PRO A 329 11.81 14.23 -22.51
N ARG A 330 11.68 14.83 -23.69
CA ARG A 330 11.94 16.26 -23.86
C ARG A 330 10.91 16.98 -22.99
N MET A 331 11.37 17.77 -22.05
CA MET A 331 10.49 18.73 -21.34
C MET A 331 10.15 19.82 -22.37
N GLU A 332 8.92 19.81 -22.86
CA GLU A 332 8.34 20.92 -23.61
C GLU A 332 7.84 22.01 -22.66
#